data_629291ffde2ae4cdb4259b82af3a772a
#
_entry.id   629291ffde2ae4cdb4259b82af3a772a
#
_cell.length_a   1.000
_cell.length_b   1.000
_cell.length_c   1.000
_cell.angle_alpha   90.00
_cell.angle_beta   90.00
_cell.angle_gamma   90.00
#
_symmetry.space_group_name_H-M   'P 1'
#
loop_
_entity.id
_entity.type
_entity.pdbx_description
1 polymer ?
#
loop_
_entity_poly.entity_id
_entity_poly.type
_entity_poly.pdbx_seq_one_letter_code
_entity_poly.pdbx_strand_id
1 'polypeptide(L)'
;MSKTNLTPANAYTYGGNLAMSLPDNPICTAEDYWNLPEGERAELIDGQLYALASPSRIHQEIIIELTYHFQHYIKSNKGNCKIYATPFAVNLNANDQTFVEPDISVICDPDKLSDRGCEGAPDLVIEVVSPSSRRMDYIRKMALYADAGVREYWIVDPATEQTTLYRFEETDAPAIIPFNQDIPVGIYENLQINIADLLQ
;
A
#
# COMPACT_ATOMS: atom_id res chain seq x y z
N MET A 1 -18.65 -40.17 0.08
CA MET A 1 -17.62 -39.16 0.39
C MET A 1 -18.17 -37.84 -0.11
N SER A 2 -18.77 -37.09 0.79
CA SER A 2 -19.48 -35.85 0.49
C SER A 2 -18.49 -34.68 0.52
N LYS A 3 -18.32 -34.00 -0.63
CA LYS A 3 -17.58 -32.76 -0.71
C LYS A 3 -18.52 -31.65 -0.21
N THR A 4 -18.27 -31.16 0.96
CA THR A 4 -18.90 -29.92 1.47
C THR A 4 -18.32 -28.75 0.69
N ASN A 5 -19.12 -28.20 -0.21
CA ASN A 5 -18.86 -26.89 -0.83
C ASN A 5 -18.98 -25.82 0.26
N LEU A 6 -17.85 -25.31 0.74
CA LEU A 6 -17.80 -24.05 1.46
C LEU A 6 -17.87 -22.93 0.40
N THR A 7 -19.03 -22.38 0.21
CA THR A 7 -19.22 -21.12 -0.49
C THR A 7 -18.68 -20.02 0.42
N PRO A 8 -17.79 -19.13 -0.02
CA PRO A 8 -17.43 -17.94 0.73
C PRO A 8 -18.60 -16.96 0.68
N ALA A 9 -19.51 -17.08 1.63
CA ALA A 9 -20.56 -16.10 1.84
C ALA A 9 -20.00 -15.02 2.75
N ASN A 10 -20.00 -13.77 2.24
CA ASN A 10 -19.87 -12.50 2.94
C ASN A 10 -18.51 -11.80 3.03
N ALA A 11 -17.85 -11.66 1.90
CA ALA A 11 -16.95 -10.54 1.71
C ALA A 11 -17.71 -9.45 0.94
N TYR A 12 -18.43 -8.53 1.58
CA TYR A 12 -18.88 -7.24 0.99
C TYR A 12 -19.89 -6.58 1.93
N THR A 13 -19.46 -5.62 2.75
CA THR A 13 -20.38 -4.61 3.27
C THR A 13 -19.85 -3.23 2.94
N TYR A 14 -20.49 -2.61 1.96
CA TYR A 14 -20.46 -1.16 1.76
C TYR A 14 -21.54 -0.51 2.62
N GLY A 15 -21.18 0.55 3.35
CA GLY A 15 -22.13 1.60 3.78
C GLY A 15 -22.58 1.56 5.23
N GLY A 16 -22.04 2.50 6.01
CA GLY A 16 -22.62 3.32 7.06
C GLY A 16 -23.62 2.71 8.07
N ASN A 17 -23.24 2.55 9.33
CA ASN A 17 -23.75 3.22 10.55
C ASN A 17 -23.26 2.51 11.82
N LEU A 18 -22.94 3.32 12.83
CA LEU A 18 -22.86 3.16 14.29
C LEU A 18 -23.14 1.78 14.91
N ALA A 19 -22.13 1.35 15.69
CA ALA A 19 -22.20 0.58 16.92
C ALA A 19 -23.38 -0.39 17.07
N MET A 20 -23.24 -1.55 16.50
CA MET A 20 -23.80 -2.80 17.00
C MET A 20 -22.68 -3.82 17.01
N SER A 21 -22.63 -4.65 18.07
CA SER A 21 -21.75 -5.81 18.15
C SER A 21 -21.78 -6.54 16.81
N LEU A 22 -20.63 -6.53 16.11
CA LEU A 22 -20.51 -7.24 14.85
C LEU A 22 -20.82 -8.72 15.11
N PRO A 23 -21.58 -9.39 14.23
CA PRO A 23 -21.65 -10.84 14.27
C PRO A 23 -20.22 -11.38 14.18
N ASP A 24 -19.96 -12.52 14.82
CA ASP A 24 -18.71 -13.27 14.75
C ASP A 24 -18.38 -13.61 13.29
N ASN A 25 -17.84 -12.65 12.54
CA ASN A 25 -17.19 -12.96 11.28
C ASN A 25 -15.93 -13.74 11.61
N PRO A 26 -15.74 -14.91 11.02
CA PRO A 26 -14.50 -15.65 11.24
C PRO A 26 -13.31 -14.74 10.90
N ILE A 27 -12.36 -14.67 11.82
CA ILE A 27 -11.11 -13.95 11.60
C ILE A 27 -10.34 -14.72 10.51
N CYS A 28 -10.09 -14.06 9.39
CA CYS A 28 -9.26 -14.61 8.32
C CYS A 28 -7.79 -14.64 8.74
N THR A 29 -7.08 -15.62 8.24
CA THR A 29 -5.66 -15.87 8.53
C THR A 29 -4.79 -15.63 7.31
N ALA A 30 -3.47 -15.69 7.49
CA ALA A 30 -2.51 -15.74 6.39
C ALA A 30 -2.81 -16.87 5.40
N GLU A 31 -3.26 -18.04 5.90
CA GLU A 31 -3.64 -19.15 5.03
C GLU A 31 -4.83 -18.81 4.13
N ASP A 32 -5.84 -18.13 4.66
CA ASP A 32 -6.98 -17.66 3.87
C ASP A 32 -6.55 -16.65 2.80
N TYR A 33 -5.63 -15.75 3.13
CA TYR A 33 -5.04 -14.79 2.19
C TYR A 33 -4.29 -15.49 1.05
N TRP A 34 -3.43 -16.46 1.36
CA TRP A 34 -2.65 -17.17 0.35
C TRP A 34 -3.46 -18.17 -0.47
N ASN A 35 -4.63 -18.58 0.00
CA ASN A 35 -5.54 -19.52 -0.67
C ASN A 35 -6.70 -18.80 -1.40
N LEU A 36 -6.59 -17.49 -1.64
CA LEU A 36 -7.57 -16.80 -2.48
C LEU A 36 -7.69 -17.47 -3.84
N PRO A 37 -8.90 -17.53 -4.44
CA PRO A 37 -9.09 -18.08 -5.76
C PRO A 37 -8.21 -17.40 -6.81
N GLU A 38 -7.80 -18.14 -7.84
CA GLU A 38 -7.00 -17.59 -8.93
C GLU A 38 -7.70 -16.38 -9.58
N GLY A 39 -6.97 -15.27 -9.69
CA GLY A 39 -7.46 -14.00 -10.23
C GLY A 39 -8.15 -13.09 -9.21
N GLU A 40 -8.37 -13.55 -7.98
CA GLU A 40 -8.84 -12.70 -6.89
C GLU A 40 -7.64 -12.12 -6.11
N ARG A 41 -7.75 -10.84 -5.74
CA ARG A 41 -6.76 -10.13 -4.93
C ARG A 41 -7.45 -9.41 -3.79
N ALA A 42 -6.86 -9.47 -2.62
CA ALA A 42 -7.34 -8.78 -1.44
C ALA A 42 -6.17 -8.40 -0.54
N GLU A 43 -6.39 -7.46 0.36
CA GLU A 43 -5.54 -7.21 1.52
C GLU A 43 -6.17 -7.88 2.74
N LEU A 44 -5.34 -8.44 3.60
CA LEU A 44 -5.74 -8.93 4.90
C LEU A 44 -5.35 -7.88 5.95
N ILE A 45 -6.31 -7.27 6.61
CA ILE A 45 -6.05 -6.25 7.63
C ILE A 45 -6.84 -6.60 8.90
N ASP A 46 -6.14 -6.84 9.99
CA ASP A 46 -6.71 -7.23 11.28
C ASP A 46 -7.70 -8.40 11.16
N GLY A 47 -7.32 -9.42 10.37
CA GLY A 47 -8.15 -10.60 10.15
C GLY A 47 -9.36 -10.40 9.26
N GLN A 48 -9.44 -9.32 8.48
CA GLN A 48 -10.49 -9.07 7.50
C GLN A 48 -9.90 -8.94 6.09
N LEU A 49 -10.52 -9.61 5.12
CA LEU A 49 -10.13 -9.52 3.71
C LEU A 49 -10.85 -8.34 3.03
N TYR A 50 -10.07 -7.49 2.38
CA TYR A 50 -10.53 -6.35 1.59
C TYR A 50 -10.18 -6.57 0.13
N ALA A 51 -11.18 -6.85 -0.71
CA ALA A 51 -10.98 -7.08 -2.13
C ALA A 51 -10.42 -5.85 -2.84
N LEU A 52 -9.42 -6.07 -3.70
CA LEU A 52 -8.82 -5.03 -4.51
C LEU A 52 -9.53 -4.90 -5.86
N ALA A 53 -9.81 -3.67 -6.26
CA ALA A 53 -10.42 -3.37 -7.56
C ALA A 53 -9.35 -3.18 -8.64
N SER A 54 -9.76 -3.37 -9.91
CA SER A 54 -8.88 -3.04 -11.04
C SER A 54 -8.60 -1.53 -11.08
N PRO A 55 -7.34 -1.13 -11.26
CA PRO A 55 -6.95 0.27 -11.26
C PRO A 55 -7.39 1.00 -12.55
N SER A 56 -7.49 2.33 -12.47
CA SER A 56 -7.69 3.18 -13.65
C SER A 56 -6.39 3.35 -14.45
N ARG A 57 -6.51 3.87 -15.71
CA ARG A 57 -5.34 4.19 -16.54
C ARG A 57 -4.38 5.16 -15.84
N ILE A 58 -4.89 6.27 -15.33
CA ILE A 58 -4.05 7.28 -14.67
C ILE A 58 -3.36 6.74 -13.41
N HIS A 59 -4.02 5.89 -12.66
CA HIS A 59 -3.44 5.20 -11.51
C HIS A 59 -2.22 4.37 -11.94
N GLN A 60 -2.34 3.58 -13.02
CA GLN A 60 -1.23 2.78 -13.53
C GLN A 60 -0.11 3.63 -14.11
N GLU A 61 -0.42 4.72 -14.81
CA GLU A 61 0.60 5.65 -15.32
C GLU A 61 1.46 6.21 -14.19
N ILE A 62 0.82 6.67 -13.11
CA ILE A 62 1.54 7.19 -11.94
C ILE A 62 2.45 6.13 -11.31
N ILE A 63 1.96 4.89 -11.14
CA ILE A 63 2.76 3.79 -10.57
C ILE A 63 3.98 3.50 -11.45
N ILE A 64 3.80 3.41 -12.75
CA ILE A 64 4.88 3.10 -13.69
C ILE A 64 5.96 4.18 -13.67
N GLU A 65 5.56 5.44 -13.77
CA GLU A 65 6.50 6.57 -13.79
C GLU A 65 7.23 6.72 -12.45
N LEU A 66 6.52 6.68 -11.32
CA LEU A 66 7.16 6.72 -10.01
C LEU A 66 8.12 5.55 -9.82
N THR A 67 7.72 4.33 -10.16
CA THR A 67 8.59 3.14 -10.06
C THR A 67 9.85 3.31 -10.89
N TYR A 68 9.73 3.82 -12.12
CA TYR A 68 10.88 4.08 -13.00
C TYR A 68 11.84 5.10 -12.39
N HIS A 69 11.33 6.23 -11.90
CA HIS A 69 12.16 7.31 -11.36
C HIS A 69 12.89 6.90 -10.08
N PHE A 70 12.21 6.24 -9.15
CA PHE A 70 12.84 5.68 -7.96
C PHE A 70 13.90 4.62 -8.32
N GLN A 71 13.57 3.70 -9.23
CA GLN A 71 14.51 2.67 -9.63
C GLN A 71 15.74 3.25 -10.35
N HIS A 72 15.52 4.24 -11.21
CA HIS A 72 16.61 4.95 -11.89
C HIS A 72 17.53 5.63 -10.88
N TYR A 73 16.97 6.35 -9.90
CA TYR A 73 17.74 7.00 -8.84
C TYR A 73 18.56 5.98 -8.03
N ILE A 74 17.93 4.91 -7.56
CA ILE A 74 18.60 3.86 -6.77
C ILE A 74 19.79 3.29 -7.55
N LYS A 75 19.60 2.92 -8.82
CA LYS A 75 20.66 2.35 -9.66
C LYS A 75 21.78 3.34 -9.96
N SER A 76 21.44 4.59 -10.30
CA SER A 76 22.41 5.64 -10.63
C SER A 76 23.32 6.00 -9.46
N ASN A 77 22.78 5.94 -8.25
CA ASN A 77 23.51 6.21 -7.02
C ASN A 77 24.09 4.95 -6.35
N LYS A 78 24.02 3.78 -7.02
CA LYS A 78 24.48 2.49 -6.49
C LYS A 78 23.87 2.15 -5.12
N GLY A 79 22.61 2.57 -4.90
CA GLY A 79 21.88 2.28 -3.69
C GLY A 79 21.50 0.80 -3.56
N ASN A 80 21.34 0.34 -2.33
CA ASN A 80 21.02 -1.06 -2.02
C ASN A 80 19.51 -1.34 -1.94
N CYS A 81 18.68 -0.30 -1.83
CA CYS A 81 17.25 -0.48 -1.73
C CYS A 81 16.65 -1.14 -2.99
N LYS A 82 15.54 -1.83 -2.80
CA LYS A 82 14.74 -2.42 -3.86
C LYS A 82 13.39 -1.72 -3.92
N ILE A 83 12.83 -1.64 -5.12
CA ILE A 83 11.48 -1.11 -5.33
C ILE A 83 10.60 -2.19 -5.94
N TYR A 84 9.39 -2.30 -5.43
CA TYR A 84 8.38 -3.22 -5.91
C TYR A 84 7.07 -2.47 -6.12
N ALA A 85 6.47 -2.69 -7.28
CA ALA A 85 5.11 -2.24 -7.58
C ALA A 85 4.12 -3.37 -7.37
N THR A 86 2.87 -3.04 -7.08
CA THR A 86 1.76 -4.00 -6.96
C THR A 86 1.64 -4.89 -8.21
N PRO A 87 1.30 -6.20 -8.10
CA PRO A 87 1.02 -6.93 -6.87
C PRO A 87 2.31 -7.37 -6.15
N PHE A 88 2.46 -6.95 -4.91
CA PHE A 88 3.59 -7.35 -4.08
C PHE A 88 3.13 -7.38 -2.61
N ALA A 89 3.11 -8.56 -2.02
CA ALA A 89 2.62 -8.74 -0.66
C ALA A 89 3.61 -8.20 0.38
N VAL A 90 3.09 -7.48 1.36
CA VAL A 90 3.83 -7.01 2.54
C VAL A 90 3.13 -7.53 3.78
N ASN A 91 3.77 -8.47 4.49
CA ASN A 91 3.39 -8.88 5.84
C ASN A 91 3.87 -7.81 6.83
N LEU A 92 3.04 -6.78 7.01
CA LEU A 92 3.46 -5.48 7.54
C LEU A 92 4.08 -5.56 8.95
N ASN A 93 3.56 -6.42 9.80
CA ASN A 93 4.02 -6.60 11.17
C ASN A 93 4.76 -7.93 11.40
N ALA A 94 5.03 -8.70 10.34
CA ALA A 94 5.58 -10.06 10.42
C ALA A 94 4.83 -10.97 11.42
N ASN A 95 3.50 -10.81 11.51
CA ASN A 95 2.64 -11.48 12.50
C ASN A 95 1.51 -12.32 11.88
N ASP A 96 1.52 -12.49 10.56
CA ASP A 96 0.53 -13.25 9.79
C ASP A 96 -0.95 -12.77 9.91
N GLN A 97 -1.16 -11.52 10.34
CA GLN A 97 -2.50 -10.93 10.50
C GLN A 97 -2.76 -9.72 9.59
N THR A 98 -1.68 -9.15 9.03
CA THR A 98 -1.80 -7.96 8.18
C THR A 98 -0.90 -8.10 6.95
N PHE A 99 -1.53 -8.43 5.84
CA PHE A 99 -0.92 -8.47 4.51
C PHE A 99 -1.54 -7.36 3.67
N VAL A 100 -0.72 -6.41 3.27
CA VAL A 100 -1.12 -5.33 2.36
C VAL A 100 -0.41 -5.48 1.02
N GLU A 101 -0.99 -4.89 -0.03
CA GLU A 101 -0.37 -4.82 -1.35
C GLU A 101 -0.24 -3.36 -1.78
N PRO A 102 0.73 -2.61 -1.23
CA PRO A 102 0.91 -1.20 -1.57
C PRO A 102 1.16 -1.02 -3.06
N ASP A 103 0.71 0.09 -3.62
CA ASP A 103 0.96 0.38 -5.03
C ASP A 103 2.45 0.42 -5.35
N ILE A 104 3.26 1.01 -4.45
CA ILE A 104 4.72 0.98 -4.53
C ILE A 104 5.31 0.82 -3.12
N SER A 105 6.31 -0.06 -3.01
CA SER A 105 7.10 -0.27 -1.78
C SER A 105 8.59 -0.12 -2.07
N VAL A 106 9.30 0.65 -1.26
CA VAL A 106 10.78 0.72 -1.26
C VAL A 106 11.30 0.06 0.01
N ILE A 107 12.21 -0.91 -0.17
CA ILE A 107 12.76 -1.74 0.91
C ILE A 107 14.28 -1.66 0.86
N CYS A 108 14.91 -1.16 1.92
CA CYS A 108 16.36 -0.97 1.98
C CYS A 108 17.08 -2.08 2.76
N ASP A 109 16.33 -2.84 3.57
CA ASP A 109 16.83 -4.01 4.27
C ASP A 109 16.52 -5.29 3.47
N PRO A 110 17.54 -5.93 2.85
CA PRO A 110 17.35 -7.13 2.05
C PRO A 110 16.86 -8.33 2.88
N ASP A 111 17.11 -8.35 4.19
CA ASP A 111 16.70 -9.47 5.05
C ASP A 111 15.18 -9.52 5.25
N LYS A 112 14.47 -8.45 4.91
CA LYS A 112 13.00 -8.42 4.87
C LYS A 112 12.40 -9.05 3.61
N LEU A 113 13.22 -9.39 2.60
CA LEU A 113 12.71 -9.90 1.33
C LEU A 113 12.70 -11.43 1.30
N SER A 114 11.57 -11.97 0.89
CA SER A 114 11.36 -13.41 0.65
C SER A 114 10.79 -13.63 -0.75
N ASP A 115 10.68 -14.90 -1.18
CA ASP A 115 10.03 -15.26 -2.46
C ASP A 115 8.53 -14.91 -2.46
N ARG A 116 7.92 -14.70 -1.30
CA ARG A 116 6.50 -14.37 -1.17
C ARG A 116 6.22 -12.86 -1.04
N GLY A 117 7.24 -12.06 -0.72
CA GLY A 117 7.06 -10.63 -0.52
C GLY A 117 8.00 -10.03 0.52
N CYS A 118 7.53 -9.04 1.25
CA CYS A 118 8.26 -8.36 2.32
C CYS A 118 7.73 -8.78 3.70
N GLU A 119 8.65 -9.10 4.60
CA GLU A 119 8.38 -9.40 6.01
C GLU A 119 8.77 -8.19 6.88
N GLY A 120 7.76 -7.46 7.35
CA GLY A 120 7.93 -6.21 8.09
C GLY A 120 7.73 -4.95 7.24
N ALA A 121 7.85 -3.79 7.87
CA ALA A 121 7.58 -2.51 7.23
C ALA A 121 8.59 -2.14 6.14
N PRO A 122 8.16 -1.72 4.93
CA PRO A 122 9.00 -1.03 3.95
C PRO A 122 9.53 0.31 4.50
N ASP A 123 10.61 0.83 3.91
CA ASP A 123 11.14 2.16 4.25
C ASP A 123 10.23 3.28 3.71
N LEU A 124 9.69 3.10 2.51
CA LEU A 124 8.71 4.02 1.90
C LEU A 124 7.59 3.23 1.26
N VAL A 125 6.38 3.74 1.45
CA VAL A 125 5.15 3.24 0.82
C VAL A 125 4.47 4.36 0.06
N ILE A 126 3.98 4.08 -1.14
CA ILE A 126 3.17 5.00 -1.94
C ILE A 126 1.86 4.30 -2.30
N GLU A 127 0.75 4.97 -2.02
CA GLU A 127 -0.60 4.58 -2.47
C GLU A 127 -1.15 5.64 -3.42
N VAL A 128 -1.63 5.21 -4.57
CA VAL A 128 -2.30 6.06 -5.55
C VAL A 128 -3.80 5.93 -5.35
N VAL A 129 -4.44 7.01 -4.92
CA VAL A 129 -5.84 6.99 -4.50
C VAL A 129 -6.79 6.72 -5.66
N SER A 130 -7.70 5.79 -5.43
CA SER A 130 -8.91 5.60 -6.24
C SER A 130 -10.15 6.09 -5.48
N PRO A 131 -11.29 6.34 -6.15
CA PRO A 131 -12.52 6.70 -5.45
C PRO A 131 -12.95 5.70 -4.38
N SER A 132 -12.65 4.40 -4.58
CA SER A 132 -13.00 3.33 -3.65
C SER A 132 -12.01 3.15 -2.52
N SER A 133 -10.72 3.47 -2.70
CA SER A 133 -9.67 3.27 -1.70
C SER A 133 -9.46 4.48 -0.78
N ARG A 134 -9.94 5.67 -1.15
CA ARG A 134 -9.67 6.94 -0.45
C ARG A 134 -9.75 6.84 1.09
N ARG A 135 -10.84 6.31 1.63
CA ARG A 135 -10.99 6.19 3.08
C ARG A 135 -9.99 5.22 3.70
N MET A 136 -9.69 4.13 2.98
CA MET A 136 -8.71 3.14 3.41
C MET A 136 -7.32 3.78 3.51
N ASP A 137 -6.88 4.45 2.45
CA ASP A 137 -5.53 5.03 2.34
C ASP A 137 -5.31 6.17 3.33
N TYR A 138 -6.27 7.13 3.41
CA TYR A 138 -6.13 8.31 4.28
C TYR A 138 -6.32 8.05 5.77
N ILE A 139 -7.00 6.98 6.16
CA ILE A 139 -7.32 6.74 7.57
C ILE A 139 -6.68 5.45 8.06
N ARG A 140 -7.06 4.30 7.47
CA ARG A 140 -6.68 3.00 8.02
C ARG A 140 -5.23 2.63 7.70
N LYS A 141 -4.84 2.72 6.43
CA LYS A 141 -3.47 2.40 6.02
C LYS A 141 -2.46 3.39 6.60
N MET A 142 -2.82 4.68 6.69
CA MET A 142 -1.96 5.67 7.34
C MET A 142 -1.59 5.25 8.77
N ALA A 143 -2.57 4.87 9.58
CA ALA A 143 -2.32 4.40 10.94
C ALA A 143 -1.51 3.08 10.96
N LEU A 144 -1.86 2.12 10.09
CA LEU A 144 -1.15 0.85 9.99
C LEU A 144 0.33 1.03 9.62
N TYR A 145 0.62 1.90 8.66
CA TYR A 145 2.00 2.16 8.23
C TYR A 145 2.80 2.89 9.31
N ALA A 146 2.18 3.84 10.01
CA ALA A 146 2.81 4.52 11.13
C ALA A 146 3.14 3.54 12.27
N ASP A 147 2.19 2.72 12.68
CA ASP A 147 2.35 1.75 13.77
C ASP A 147 3.37 0.66 13.44
N ALA A 148 3.47 0.26 12.17
CA ALA A 148 4.42 -0.73 11.71
C ALA A 148 5.86 -0.21 11.59
N GLY A 149 6.07 1.11 11.59
CA GLY A 149 7.38 1.73 11.47
C GLY A 149 7.82 1.98 10.02
N VAL A 150 6.88 2.17 9.09
CA VAL A 150 7.19 2.77 7.78
C VAL A 150 7.74 4.18 8.03
N ARG A 151 8.86 4.53 7.37
CA ARG A 151 9.51 5.83 7.60
C ARG A 151 8.81 6.95 6.85
N GLU A 152 8.38 6.67 5.61
CA GLU A 152 7.75 7.64 4.74
C GLU A 152 6.53 7.04 4.01
N TYR A 153 5.41 7.77 4.01
CA TYR A 153 4.17 7.34 3.35
C TYR A 153 3.61 8.45 2.47
N TRP A 154 3.35 8.14 1.22
CA TRP A 154 2.75 9.05 0.25
C TRP A 154 1.34 8.59 -0.11
N ILE A 155 0.41 9.52 -0.07
CA ILE A 155 -0.94 9.36 -0.62
C ILE A 155 -1.02 10.26 -1.85
N VAL A 156 -0.91 9.66 -3.03
CA VAL A 156 -0.96 10.36 -4.31
C VAL A 156 -2.39 10.36 -4.83
N ASP A 157 -3.02 11.52 -4.90
CA ASP A 157 -4.44 11.66 -5.25
C ASP A 157 -4.64 12.34 -6.60
N PRO A 158 -4.88 11.57 -7.68
CA PRO A 158 -5.07 12.14 -9.02
C PRO A 158 -6.31 13.02 -9.17
N ALA A 159 -7.32 12.82 -8.29
CA ALA A 159 -8.56 13.60 -8.38
C ALA A 159 -8.40 15.02 -7.84
N THR A 160 -7.48 15.24 -6.91
CA THR A 160 -7.15 16.56 -6.34
C THR A 160 -5.82 17.11 -6.84
N GLU A 161 -5.07 16.31 -7.62
CA GLU A 161 -3.72 16.62 -8.09
C GLU A 161 -2.77 17.03 -6.94
N GLN A 162 -2.84 16.27 -5.84
CA GLN A 162 -2.06 16.52 -4.63
C GLN A 162 -1.45 15.22 -4.10
N THR A 163 -0.30 15.33 -3.45
CA THR A 163 0.32 14.28 -2.67
C THR A 163 0.31 14.68 -1.20
N THR A 164 -0.26 13.83 -0.35
CA THR A 164 -0.13 13.95 1.10
C THR A 164 1.07 13.11 1.54
N LEU A 165 2.06 13.76 2.13
CA LEU A 165 3.34 13.18 2.51
C LEU A 165 3.44 13.10 4.03
N TYR A 166 3.61 11.89 4.56
CA TYR A 166 3.91 11.62 5.96
C TYR A 166 5.38 11.19 6.09
N ARG A 167 6.10 11.79 7.06
CA ARG A 167 7.43 11.37 7.50
C ARG A 167 7.36 11.06 8.97
N PHE A 168 7.04 9.83 9.28
CA PHE A 168 6.69 9.41 10.64
C PHE A 168 7.85 9.54 11.65
N GLU A 169 9.10 9.52 11.18
CA GLU A 169 10.28 9.74 12.04
C GLU A 169 10.55 11.22 12.36
N GLU A 170 10.04 12.16 11.54
CA GLU A 170 10.38 13.56 11.64
C GLU A 170 9.27 14.41 12.29
N THR A 171 8.02 14.14 11.91
CA THR A 171 6.87 14.95 12.35
C THR A 171 5.57 14.18 12.24
N ASP A 172 4.62 14.49 13.12
CA ASP A 172 3.27 13.95 13.07
C ASP A 172 2.37 14.69 12.07
N ALA A 173 2.79 15.85 11.56
CA ALA A 173 1.99 16.64 10.65
C ALA A 173 2.34 16.32 9.19
N PRO A 174 1.34 15.95 8.35
CA PRO A 174 1.59 15.72 6.92
C PRO A 174 1.84 17.02 6.18
N ALA A 175 2.65 16.93 5.11
CA ALA A 175 2.74 17.97 4.10
C ALA A 175 1.79 17.65 2.94
N ILE A 176 1.07 18.66 2.40
CA ILE A 176 0.23 18.51 1.21
C ILE A 176 0.92 19.27 0.09
N ILE A 177 1.35 18.56 -0.94
CA ILE A 177 2.16 19.09 -2.04
C ILE A 177 1.38 18.92 -3.35
N PRO A 178 1.07 19.98 -4.09
CA PRO A 178 0.48 19.89 -5.42
C PRO A 178 1.39 19.15 -6.41
N PHE A 179 0.79 18.48 -7.42
CA PHE A 179 1.54 17.71 -8.43
C PHE A 179 2.58 18.52 -9.19
N ASN A 180 2.36 19.81 -9.38
CA ASN A 180 3.28 20.73 -10.06
C ASN A 180 4.39 21.33 -9.18
N GLN A 181 4.60 20.75 -8.01
CA GLN A 181 5.68 21.10 -7.10
C GLN A 181 6.56 19.87 -6.80
N ASP A 182 7.84 20.13 -6.54
CA ASP A 182 8.79 19.09 -6.24
C ASP A 182 8.55 18.51 -4.85
N ILE A 183 8.43 17.20 -4.77
CA ILE A 183 8.29 16.43 -3.54
C ILE A 183 9.68 15.94 -3.14
N PRO A 184 10.27 16.46 -2.05
CA PRO A 184 11.54 15.93 -1.56
C PRO A 184 11.32 14.57 -0.90
N VAL A 185 12.04 13.55 -1.37
CA VAL A 185 11.97 12.18 -0.83
C VAL A 185 12.79 12.09 0.45
N GLY A 186 12.13 11.79 1.59
CA GLY A 186 12.80 11.81 2.90
C GLY A 186 13.85 10.71 3.07
N ILE A 187 13.61 9.52 2.52
CA ILE A 187 14.55 8.40 2.61
C ILE A 187 15.77 8.53 1.68
N TYR A 188 15.79 9.54 0.80
CA TYR A 188 16.89 9.78 -0.14
C TYR A 188 17.34 11.24 -0.15
N GLU A 189 18.64 11.46 0.05
CA GLU A 189 19.22 12.76 -0.18
C GLU A 189 19.16 13.13 -1.67
N ASN A 190 18.76 14.37 -1.97
CA ASN A 190 18.77 14.95 -3.32
C ASN A 190 17.83 14.29 -4.36
N LEU A 191 16.90 13.42 -3.96
CA LEU A 191 15.81 12.99 -4.83
C LEU A 191 14.59 13.88 -4.62
N GLN A 192 14.13 14.47 -5.73
CA GLN A 192 12.88 15.22 -5.80
C GLN A 192 12.03 14.65 -6.93
N ILE A 193 10.74 14.59 -6.72
CA ILE A 193 9.76 14.05 -7.69
C ILE A 193 8.71 15.13 -7.95
N ASN A 194 8.50 15.45 -9.22
CA ASN A 194 7.42 16.33 -9.68
C ASN A 194 6.42 15.46 -10.46
N ILE A 195 5.24 15.22 -9.89
CA ILE A 195 4.28 14.29 -10.50
C ILE A 195 3.72 14.83 -11.81
N ALA A 196 3.50 16.15 -11.92
CA ALA A 196 3.00 16.74 -13.15
C ALA A 196 3.98 16.56 -14.32
N ASP A 197 5.29 16.57 -14.05
CA ASP A 197 6.31 16.37 -15.08
C ASP A 197 6.37 14.89 -15.54
N LEU A 198 6.01 13.94 -14.66
CA LEU A 198 5.95 12.53 -15.00
C LEU A 198 4.77 12.15 -15.90
N LEU A 199 3.72 12.96 -15.93
CA LEU A 199 2.46 12.68 -16.64
C LEU A 199 2.31 13.43 -17.98
N GLN A 200 3.40 14.01 -18.50
CA GLN A 200 3.41 14.79 -19.76
C GLN A 200 3.54 13.93 -21.03
#